data_9ef94ffff53b5e78f6f1914fd3f505a9
#
_entry.id   9ef94ffff53b5e78f6f1914fd3f505a9
#
_cell.length_a   1.000
_cell.length_b   1.000
_cell.length_c   1.000
_cell.angle_alpha   90.00
_cell.angle_beta   90.00
_cell.angle_gamma   90.00
#
_symmetry.space_group_name_H-M   'P 1'
#
loop_
_entity.id
_entity.type
_entity.pdbx_description
1 polymer ?
#
loop_
_entity_poly.entity_id
_entity_poly.type
_entity_poly.pdbx_seq_one_letter_code
_entity_poly.pdbx_strand_id
1 'polypeptide(L)'
;MNIETLFNGRKIIPVVTIDRMEDCERIFGGLADGGLLAAEVCFRTECAEEAIRYARKTYPKMLVGAGTVIDGGQCRRALGAGAQF
;
A
#
# COMPACT_ATOMS: atom_id res chain seq x y z
N MET A 1 12.78 12.20 6.62
CA MET A 1 12.23 12.32 5.26
C MET A 1 10.92 13.08 5.33
N ASN A 2 10.75 14.11 4.50
CA ASN A 2 9.48 14.82 4.48
C ASN A 2 8.53 14.22 3.44
N ILE A 3 7.29 14.69 3.45
CA ILE A 3 6.24 14.17 2.55
C ILE A 3 6.60 14.40 1.09
N GLU A 4 7.16 15.55 0.76
CA GLU A 4 7.53 15.85 -0.62
C GLU A 4 8.56 14.88 -1.16
N THR A 5 9.57 14.55 -0.35
CA THR A 5 10.59 13.58 -0.72
C THR A 5 9.98 12.19 -0.83
N LEU A 6 9.13 11.81 0.12
CA LEU A 6 8.50 10.50 0.12
C LEU A 6 7.65 10.27 -1.13
N PHE A 7 6.81 11.24 -1.49
CA PHE A 7 5.93 11.10 -2.64
C PHE A 7 6.63 11.35 -3.98
N ASN A 8 7.76 12.04 -3.97
CA ASN A 8 8.61 12.21 -5.15
C ASN A 8 7.84 12.62 -6.40
N GLY A 9 6.99 13.64 -6.28
CA GLY A 9 6.21 14.15 -7.41
C GLY A 9 5.01 13.34 -7.81
N ARG A 10 4.71 12.26 -7.12
CA ARG A 10 3.49 11.49 -7.36
C ARG A 10 2.27 12.31 -6.97
N LYS A 11 1.36 12.50 -7.93
CA LYS A 11 0.18 13.36 -7.75
C LYS A 11 -1.09 12.57 -7.51
N ILE A 12 -1.09 11.30 -7.87
CA ILE A 12 -2.25 10.42 -7.73
C ILE A 12 -1.84 9.23 -6.86
N ILE A 13 -2.60 9.01 -5.79
CA ILE A 13 -2.40 7.87 -4.91
C ILE A 13 -3.71 7.10 -4.86
N PRO A 14 -3.80 5.99 -5.61
CA PRO A 14 -5.02 5.19 -5.60
C PRO A 14 -5.25 4.57 -4.23
N VAL A 15 -6.49 4.60 -3.78
CA VAL A 15 -6.91 3.90 -2.57
C VAL A 15 -7.45 2.54 -3.01
N VAL A 16 -6.87 1.47 -2.50
CA VAL A 16 -7.25 0.12 -2.89
C VAL A 16 -7.74 -0.68 -1.69
N THR A 17 -8.74 -1.51 -1.93
CA THR A 17 -9.25 -2.45 -0.93
C THR A 17 -8.95 -3.86 -1.42
N ILE A 18 -8.17 -4.59 -0.65
CA ILE A 18 -7.78 -5.96 -1.00
C ILE A 18 -8.59 -6.89 -0.12
N ASP A 19 -9.62 -7.51 -0.68
CA ASP A 19 -10.47 -8.44 0.04
C ASP A 19 -9.88 -9.85 0.11
N ARG A 20 -9.08 -10.23 -0.90
CA ARG A 20 -8.47 -11.55 -0.99
C ARG A 20 -7.05 -11.41 -1.52
N MET A 21 -6.13 -12.17 -0.95
CA MET A 21 -4.73 -12.11 -1.39
C MET A 21 -4.54 -12.48 -2.87
N GLU A 22 -5.40 -13.30 -3.40
CA GLU A 22 -5.34 -13.68 -4.83
C GLU A 22 -5.59 -12.52 -5.78
N ASP A 23 -6.16 -11.40 -5.30
CA ASP A 23 -6.38 -10.21 -6.11
C ASP A 23 -5.16 -9.28 -6.16
N CYS A 24 -4.16 -9.51 -5.33
CA CYS A 24 -3.00 -8.63 -5.21
C CYS A 24 -2.25 -8.45 -6.52
N GLU A 25 -1.94 -9.55 -7.20
CA GLU A 25 -1.21 -9.48 -8.46
C GLU A 25 -1.96 -8.65 -9.50
N ARG A 26 -3.27 -8.87 -9.61
CA ARG A 26 -4.10 -8.15 -10.58
C ARG A 26 -4.16 -6.65 -10.24
N ILE A 27 -4.36 -6.31 -8.99
CA ILE A 27 -4.54 -4.92 -8.57
C ILE A 27 -3.22 -4.17 -8.59
N PHE A 28 -2.21 -4.64 -7.88
CA PHE A 28 -0.92 -3.95 -7.85
C PHE A 28 -0.19 -4.01 -9.19
N GLY A 29 -0.27 -5.15 -9.86
CA GLY A 29 0.31 -5.30 -11.20
C GLY A 29 -0.35 -4.38 -12.22
N GLY A 30 -1.67 -4.24 -12.14
CA GLY A 30 -2.41 -3.32 -13.00
C GLY A 30 -2.00 -1.86 -12.78
N LEU A 31 -1.83 -1.46 -11.53
CA LEU A 31 -1.36 -0.11 -11.21
C LEU A 31 0.04 0.13 -11.76
N ALA A 32 0.95 -0.81 -11.54
CA ALA A 32 2.32 -0.70 -12.01
C ALA A 32 2.39 -0.64 -13.54
N ASP A 33 1.62 -1.49 -14.22
CA ASP A 33 1.57 -1.50 -15.69
C ASP A 33 1.02 -0.18 -16.24
N GLY A 34 0.12 0.45 -15.52
CA GLY A 34 -0.43 1.75 -15.89
C GLY A 34 0.45 2.93 -15.49
N GLY A 35 1.60 2.67 -14.88
CA GLY A 35 2.52 3.73 -14.47
C GLY A 35 2.17 4.38 -13.13
N LEU A 36 1.21 3.84 -12.39
CA LEU A 36 0.85 4.36 -11.07
C LEU A 36 1.63 3.59 -10.00
N LEU A 37 2.76 4.14 -9.61
CA LEU A 37 3.68 3.50 -8.65
C LEU A 37 3.41 3.98 -7.23
N ALA A 38 2.15 3.97 -6.83
CA ALA A 38 1.72 4.29 -5.48
C ALA A 38 0.40 3.61 -5.20
N ALA A 39 0.17 3.22 -3.96
CA ALA A 39 -1.11 2.66 -3.53
C ALA A 39 -1.27 2.85 -2.03
N GLU A 40 -2.46 3.28 -1.62
CA GLU A 40 -2.85 3.32 -0.22
C GLU A 40 -3.79 2.15 0.03
N VAL A 41 -3.35 1.18 0.81
CA VAL A 41 -4.14 -0.02 1.10
C VAL A 41 -5.06 0.26 2.29
N CYS A 42 -6.36 0.10 2.07
CA CYS A 42 -7.35 0.29 3.12
C CYS A 42 -7.20 -0.81 4.17
N PHE A 43 -6.95 -0.41 5.42
CA PHE A 43 -6.67 -1.36 6.49
C PHE A 43 -7.95 -1.85 7.17
N ARG A 44 -8.93 -2.20 6.32
CA ARG A 44 -10.26 -2.69 6.77
C ARG A 44 -10.47 -4.18 6.58
N THR A 45 -9.63 -4.83 5.78
CA THR A 45 -9.78 -6.24 5.48
C THR A 45 -8.79 -7.07 6.28
N GLU A 46 -9.09 -8.36 6.42
CA GLU A 46 -8.22 -9.26 7.16
C GLU A 46 -6.86 -9.42 6.49
N CYS A 47 -6.80 -9.32 5.17
CA CYS A 47 -5.55 -9.52 4.44
C CYS A 47 -4.80 -8.21 4.14
N ALA A 48 -5.26 -7.07 4.66
CA ALA A 48 -4.61 -5.78 4.36
C ALA A 48 -3.13 -5.78 4.74
N GLU A 49 -2.79 -6.31 5.89
CA GLU A 49 -1.40 -6.39 6.36
C GLU A 49 -0.55 -7.20 5.38
N GLU A 50 -1.01 -8.39 5.00
CA GLU A 50 -0.29 -9.24 4.05
C GLU A 50 -0.22 -8.62 2.66
N ALA A 51 -1.26 -7.90 2.25
CA ALA A 51 -1.28 -7.21 0.97
C ALA A 51 -0.20 -6.13 0.91
N ILE A 52 -0.02 -5.36 1.98
CA ILE A 52 1.05 -4.37 2.07
C ILE A 52 2.41 -5.05 1.96
N ARG A 53 2.60 -6.14 2.70
CA ARG A 53 3.84 -6.90 2.69
C ARG A 53 4.14 -7.44 1.29
N TYR A 54 3.13 -7.97 0.61
CA TYR A 54 3.23 -8.45 -0.77
C TYR A 54 3.68 -7.33 -1.71
N ALA A 55 3.01 -6.19 -1.65
CA ALA A 55 3.31 -5.07 -2.54
C ALA A 55 4.72 -4.53 -2.32
N ARG A 56 5.14 -4.41 -1.08
CA ARG A 56 6.49 -3.94 -0.74
C ARG A 56 7.57 -4.87 -1.27
N LYS A 57 7.33 -6.16 -1.21
CA LYS A 57 8.29 -7.17 -1.69
C LYS A 57 8.27 -7.29 -3.20
N THR A 58 7.08 -7.34 -3.80
CA THR A 58 6.92 -7.63 -5.22
C THR A 58 7.17 -6.41 -6.11
N TYR A 59 6.80 -5.23 -5.62
CA TYR A 59 6.90 -3.97 -6.37
C TYR A 59 7.74 -2.97 -5.57
N PRO A 60 9.07 -3.16 -5.51
CA PRO A 60 9.92 -2.33 -4.63
C PRO A 60 9.93 -0.84 -5.00
N LYS A 61 9.57 -0.49 -6.22
CA LYS A 61 9.49 0.91 -6.66
C LYS A 61 8.16 1.56 -6.32
N MET A 62 7.17 0.76 -5.91
CA MET A 62 5.85 1.28 -5.56
C MET A 62 5.87 1.86 -4.16
N LEU A 63 5.33 3.07 -4.02
CA LEU A 63 5.11 3.68 -2.72
C LEU A 63 3.83 3.07 -2.13
N VAL A 64 3.92 2.40 -1.00
CA VAL A 64 2.79 1.70 -0.41
C VAL A 64 2.50 2.26 0.97
N GLY A 65 1.26 2.65 1.18
CA GLY A 65 0.79 3.15 2.47
C GLY A 65 -0.42 2.40 2.98
N ALA A 66 -0.83 2.73 4.20
CA ALA A 66 -2.02 2.20 4.83
C ALA A 66 -3.02 3.32 5.09
N GLY A 67 -4.28 3.10 4.72
CA GLY A 67 -5.37 4.03 5.01
C GLY A 67 -6.34 3.43 5.99
N THR A 68 -7.17 4.31 6.59
CA THR A 68 -8.18 3.90 7.55
C THR A 68 -7.60 3.11 8.72
N VAL A 69 -6.47 3.60 9.22
CA VAL A 69 -5.84 3.04 10.42
C VAL A 69 -6.45 3.75 11.62
N ILE A 70 -7.20 3.02 12.44
CA ILE A 70 -8.03 3.62 13.48
C ILE A 70 -7.56 3.35 14.91
N ASP A 71 -6.52 2.56 15.09
CA ASP A 71 -5.96 2.33 16.42
C ASP A 71 -4.46 2.02 16.36
N GLY A 72 -3.82 2.03 17.53
CA GLY A 72 -2.38 1.81 17.63
C GLY A 72 -1.94 0.41 17.20
N GLY A 73 -2.78 -0.60 17.41
CA GLY A 73 -2.50 -1.96 16.98
C GLY A 73 -2.44 -2.07 15.46
N GLN A 74 -3.40 -1.47 14.79
CA GLN A 74 -3.40 -1.41 13.33
C GLN A 74 -2.19 -0.64 12.81
N CYS A 75 -1.87 0.47 13.44
CA CYS A 75 -0.71 1.27 13.06
C CYS A 75 0.57 0.45 13.13
N ARG A 76 0.78 -0.27 14.23
CA ARG A 76 1.98 -1.12 14.39
C ARG A 76 2.04 -2.22 13.34
N ARG A 77 0.91 -2.86 13.04
CA ARG A 77 0.87 -3.92 12.03
C ARG A 77 1.15 -3.38 10.63
N ALA A 78 0.57 -2.21 10.32
CA ALA A 78 0.80 -1.57 9.02
C ALA A 78 2.28 -1.22 8.84
N LEU A 79 2.89 -0.60 9.84
CA LEU A 79 4.30 -0.25 9.81
C LEU A 79 5.18 -1.51 9.73
N GLY A 80 4.84 -2.54 10.50
CA GLY A 80 5.57 -3.81 10.48
C GLY A 80 5.48 -4.52 9.13
N ALA A 81 4.40 -4.32 8.39
CA ALA A 81 4.24 -4.87 7.04
C ALA A 81 5.01 -4.07 5.99
N GLY A 82 5.48 -2.88 6.33
CA GLY A 82 6.28 -2.06 5.45
C GLY A 82 5.56 -0.83 4.90
N ALA A 83 4.43 -0.43 5.49
CA ALA A 83 3.75 0.80 5.08
C ALA A 83 4.69 2.00 5.20
N GLN A 84 4.72 2.81 4.16
CA GLN A 84 5.61 3.97 4.08
C GLN A 84 4.89 5.27 4.44
N PHE A 85 3.57 5.21 4.47
CA PHE A 85 2.75 6.33 4.91
C PHE A 85 1.39 5.84 5.39
#